data_bdaafbe79f844de5557dc703716a97e6
#
_entry.id   bdaafbe79f844de5557dc703716a97e6
#
_cell.length_a   1.000
_cell.length_b   1.000
_cell.length_c   1.000
_cell.angle_alpha   90.00
_cell.angle_beta   90.00
_cell.angle_gamma   90.00
#
_symmetry.space_group_name_H-M   'P 1'
#
loop_
_entity.id
_entity.type
_entity.pdbx_description
1 polymer ?
#
loop_
_entity_poly.entity_id
_entity_poly.type
_entity_poly.pdbx_seq_one_letter_code
_entity_poly.pdbx_strand_id
1 'polypeptide(L)'
;MSQSTESLPEGEALPVKVYWQPGCSSCLKCKEFLLEHGVPFVSVNVVDDENGFKELEALGVRMVPIVAKGDKWANGAVFRDVAKVAGFDYDGHKMLSPEEMKDKVLQNLAAAGRYLQQIPEGKLDTLLPGRPRSYRQLVYHVFNIAEVFLERVENDAPY
;
A
#
# COMPACT_ATOMS: atom_id res chain seq x y z
N MET A 1 6.37 48.48 1.33
CA MET A 1 7.33 47.38 1.25
C MET A 1 6.61 46.24 0.52
N SER A 2 6.85 46.17 -0.80
CA SER A 2 6.21 45.20 -1.70
C SER A 2 6.85 43.83 -1.51
N GLN A 3 6.04 42.83 -1.15
CA GLN A 3 6.47 41.44 -1.21
C GLN A 3 6.34 40.97 -2.66
N SER A 4 7.49 40.68 -3.26
CA SER A 4 7.58 40.10 -4.60
C SER A 4 7.04 38.66 -4.54
N THR A 5 5.93 38.43 -5.21
CA THR A 5 5.48 37.10 -5.58
C THR A 5 6.45 36.56 -6.62
N GLU A 6 7.37 35.72 -6.20
CA GLU A 6 8.27 34.96 -7.07
C GLU A 6 7.43 33.90 -7.79
N SER A 7 7.07 34.19 -9.03
CA SER A 7 6.43 33.24 -9.94
C SER A 7 7.43 32.15 -10.29
N LEU A 8 7.10 30.90 -10.00
CA LEU A 8 7.85 29.73 -10.43
C LEU A 8 7.99 29.71 -11.97
N PRO A 9 9.13 29.30 -12.52
CA PRO A 9 9.36 29.27 -13.95
C PRO A 9 8.36 28.32 -14.64
N GLU A 10 7.66 28.84 -15.64
CA GLU A 10 6.78 28.06 -16.52
C GLU A 10 7.62 27.03 -17.28
N GLY A 11 7.42 25.74 -16.95
CA GLY A 11 8.03 24.62 -17.69
C GLY A 11 8.59 23.49 -16.86
N GLU A 12 8.70 23.61 -15.54
CA GLU A 12 9.21 22.51 -14.71
C GLU A 12 8.08 21.51 -14.38
N ALA A 13 8.21 20.27 -14.90
CA ALA A 13 7.24 19.23 -14.64
C ALA A 13 7.14 18.98 -13.12
N LEU A 14 5.94 19.08 -12.56
CA LEU A 14 5.70 18.86 -11.13
C LEU A 14 6.32 17.54 -10.68
N PRO A 15 7.05 17.52 -9.55
CA PRO A 15 7.69 16.32 -9.07
C PRO A 15 6.67 15.27 -8.64
N VAL A 16 6.99 14.01 -8.89
CA VAL A 16 6.25 12.88 -8.29
C VAL A 16 6.62 12.83 -6.82
N LYS A 17 5.61 12.79 -5.93
CA LYS A 17 5.79 12.62 -4.48
C LYS A 17 5.27 11.26 -4.06
N VAL A 18 6.00 10.59 -3.15
CA VAL A 18 5.57 9.34 -2.52
C VAL A 18 5.41 9.56 -1.03
N TYR A 19 4.17 9.56 -0.56
CA TYR A 19 3.85 9.66 0.87
C TYR A 19 3.89 8.27 1.49
N TRP A 20 4.64 8.13 2.57
CA TRP A 20 4.93 6.84 3.21
C TRP A 20 5.16 6.99 4.72
N GLN A 21 5.19 5.85 5.42
CA GLN A 21 5.55 5.79 6.84
C GLN A 21 6.48 4.62 7.14
N PRO A 22 7.27 4.66 8.23
CA PRO A 22 8.09 3.55 8.69
C PRO A 22 7.28 2.26 8.90
N GLY A 23 7.85 1.11 8.58
CA GLY A 23 7.21 -0.20 8.75
C GLY A 23 6.16 -0.57 7.69
N CYS A 24 5.90 0.29 6.72
CA CYS A 24 4.94 0.05 5.64
C CYS A 24 5.59 -0.71 4.47
N SER A 25 5.35 -2.01 4.37
CA SER A 25 5.91 -2.86 3.30
C SER A 25 5.37 -2.51 1.90
N SER A 26 4.12 -2.10 1.78
CA SER A 26 3.55 -1.62 0.51
C SER A 26 4.17 -0.29 0.07
N CYS A 27 4.56 0.57 1.01
CA CYS A 27 5.27 1.80 0.70
C CYS A 27 6.66 1.51 0.11
N LEU A 28 7.36 0.52 0.65
CA LEU A 28 8.66 0.08 0.11
C LEU A 28 8.49 -0.42 -1.33
N LYS A 29 7.55 -1.32 -1.57
CA LYS A 29 7.27 -1.86 -2.91
C LYS A 29 6.89 -0.77 -3.92
N CYS A 30 6.14 0.25 -3.49
CA CYS A 30 5.80 1.39 -4.33
C CYS A 30 7.03 2.20 -4.75
N LYS A 31 7.96 2.45 -3.82
CA LYS A 31 9.22 3.14 -4.12
C LYS A 31 10.12 2.31 -5.06
N GLU A 32 10.25 1.01 -4.79
CA GLU A 32 10.99 0.08 -5.64
C GLU A 32 10.43 0.08 -7.07
N PHE A 33 9.12 0.00 -7.21
CA PHE A 33 8.42 0.05 -8.50
C PHE A 33 8.77 1.32 -9.31
N LEU A 34 8.73 2.50 -8.68
CA LEU A 34 9.10 3.75 -9.35
C LEU A 34 10.57 3.79 -9.74
N LEU A 35 11.46 3.29 -8.86
CA LEU A 35 12.90 3.21 -9.14
C LEU A 35 13.21 2.26 -10.31
N GLU A 36 12.58 1.10 -10.36
CA GLU A 36 12.72 0.12 -11.45
C GLU A 36 12.30 0.70 -12.81
N HIS A 37 11.35 1.66 -12.81
CA HIS A 37 10.90 2.34 -14.03
C HIS A 37 11.62 3.67 -14.27
N GLY A 38 12.68 3.97 -13.51
CA GLY A 38 13.49 5.18 -13.70
C GLY A 38 12.76 6.48 -13.38
N VAL A 39 11.70 6.44 -12.58
CA VAL A 39 10.91 7.63 -12.20
C VAL A 39 11.50 8.28 -10.96
N PRO A 40 12.06 9.50 -11.06
CA PRO A 40 12.50 10.25 -9.89
C PRO A 40 11.29 10.71 -9.07
N PHE A 41 11.41 10.65 -7.74
CA PHE A 41 10.36 11.08 -6.83
C PHE A 41 10.91 11.71 -5.56
N VAL A 42 10.10 12.56 -4.94
CA VAL A 42 10.31 13.08 -3.60
C VAL A 42 9.69 12.12 -2.59
N SER A 43 10.50 11.64 -1.65
CA SER A 43 10.07 10.71 -0.60
C SER A 43 9.61 11.48 0.63
N VAL A 44 8.32 11.46 0.95
CA VAL A 44 7.70 12.22 2.04
C VAL A 44 7.28 11.27 3.16
N ASN A 45 7.98 11.32 4.30
CA ASN A 45 7.62 10.57 5.50
C ASN A 45 6.54 11.33 6.29
N VAL A 46 5.29 10.90 6.23
CA VAL A 46 4.16 11.60 6.86
C VAL A 46 4.15 11.55 8.39
N VAL A 47 5.03 10.75 8.99
CA VAL A 47 5.17 10.71 10.47
C VAL A 47 6.09 11.83 10.96
N ASP A 48 7.15 12.14 10.19
CA ASP A 48 8.18 13.11 10.58
C ASP A 48 7.98 14.48 9.90
N ASP A 49 7.17 14.55 8.84
CA ASP A 49 6.93 15.76 8.05
C ASP A 49 5.47 16.23 8.19
N GLU A 50 5.26 17.21 9.07
CA GLU A 50 3.92 17.80 9.28
C GLU A 50 3.33 18.43 8.01
N ASN A 51 4.16 18.99 7.12
CA ASN A 51 3.70 19.56 5.86
C ASN A 51 3.28 18.44 4.91
N GLY A 52 4.05 17.36 4.84
CA GLY A 52 3.71 16.16 4.07
C GLY A 52 2.39 15.55 4.52
N PHE A 53 2.12 15.51 5.82
CA PHE A 53 0.83 15.06 6.34
C PHE A 53 -0.33 15.99 5.92
N LYS A 54 -0.15 17.32 6.01
CA LYS A 54 -1.16 18.30 5.58
C LYS A 54 -1.42 18.24 4.07
N GLU A 55 -0.38 18.02 3.26
CA GLU A 55 -0.53 17.81 1.82
C GLU A 55 -1.38 16.57 1.53
N LEU A 56 -1.15 15.47 2.26
CA LEU A 56 -1.93 14.25 2.13
C LEU A 56 -3.40 14.46 2.51
N GLU A 57 -3.67 15.19 3.60
CA GLU A 57 -5.03 15.56 3.99
C GLU A 57 -5.72 16.46 2.95
N ALA A 58 -4.98 17.39 2.34
CA ALA A 58 -5.51 18.26 1.28
C ALA A 58 -5.91 17.47 0.03
N LEU A 59 -5.30 16.31 -0.24
CA LEU A 59 -5.75 15.38 -1.27
C LEU A 59 -6.99 14.56 -0.86
N GLY A 60 -7.49 14.74 0.35
CA GLY A 60 -8.66 14.02 0.88
C GLY A 60 -8.38 12.58 1.29
N VAL A 61 -7.10 12.21 1.49
CA VAL A 61 -6.71 10.84 1.84
C VAL A 61 -5.95 10.77 3.16
N ARG A 62 -6.12 9.65 3.87
CA ARG A 62 -5.47 9.39 5.19
C ARG A 62 -4.79 8.03 5.24
N MET A 63 -4.33 7.55 4.09
CA MET A 63 -3.64 6.26 3.98
C MET A 63 -2.30 6.41 3.28
N VAL A 64 -1.41 5.47 3.47
CA VAL A 64 -0.15 5.34 2.73
C VAL A 64 0.02 3.90 2.21
N PRO A 65 0.71 3.69 1.08
CA PRO A 65 1.39 4.66 0.23
C PRO A 65 0.43 5.43 -0.68
N ILE A 66 0.71 6.72 -0.86
CA ILE A 66 0.08 7.55 -1.90
C ILE A 66 1.18 8.09 -2.81
N VAL A 67 0.94 8.04 -4.12
CA VAL A 67 1.77 8.69 -5.13
C VAL A 67 0.99 9.88 -5.69
N ALA A 68 1.58 11.06 -5.69
CA ALA A 68 0.93 12.26 -6.21
C ALA A 68 1.84 13.04 -7.17
N LYS A 69 1.22 13.73 -8.14
CA LYS A 69 1.85 14.68 -9.04
C LYS A 69 0.89 15.85 -9.27
N GLY A 70 1.14 16.96 -8.58
CA GLY A 70 0.18 18.05 -8.49
C GLY A 70 -1.09 17.64 -7.75
N ASP A 71 -2.23 17.85 -8.37
CA ASP A 71 -3.57 17.49 -7.88
C ASP A 71 -3.99 16.03 -8.16
N LYS A 72 -3.22 15.33 -8.99
CA LYS A 72 -3.46 13.91 -9.32
C LYS A 72 -2.77 13.02 -8.34
N TRP A 73 -3.49 12.01 -7.87
CA TRP A 73 -2.90 11.01 -6.98
C TRP A 73 -3.43 9.59 -7.25
N ALA A 74 -2.69 8.61 -6.76
CA ALA A 74 -3.05 7.19 -6.81
C ALA A 74 -2.66 6.48 -5.51
N ASN A 75 -3.40 5.42 -5.17
CA ASN A 75 -2.96 4.47 -4.16
C ASN A 75 -1.70 3.75 -4.63
N GLY A 76 -0.59 3.90 -3.90
CA GLY A 76 0.70 3.33 -4.25
C GLY A 76 0.75 1.80 -4.28
N ALA A 77 -0.28 1.11 -3.79
CA ALA A 77 -0.43 -0.33 -3.93
C ALA A 77 -1.01 -0.75 -5.31
N VAL A 78 -1.53 0.20 -6.10
CA VAL A 78 -2.12 -0.04 -7.42
C VAL A 78 -1.18 0.49 -8.50
N PHE A 79 -0.21 -0.30 -8.89
CA PHE A 79 0.89 0.12 -9.78
C PHE A 79 0.45 0.67 -11.12
N ARG A 80 -0.65 0.18 -11.69
CA ARG A 80 -1.22 0.73 -12.92
C ARG A 80 -1.64 2.18 -12.77
N ASP A 81 -2.25 2.55 -11.65
CA ASP A 81 -2.68 3.92 -11.40
C ASP A 81 -1.49 4.79 -10.99
N VAL A 82 -0.52 4.24 -10.28
CA VAL A 82 0.78 4.88 -10.01
C VAL A 82 1.47 5.27 -11.31
N ALA A 83 1.55 4.35 -12.29
CA ALA A 83 2.15 4.62 -13.60
C ALA A 83 1.45 5.76 -14.33
N LYS A 84 0.10 5.79 -14.32
CA LYS A 84 -0.68 6.89 -14.92
C LYS A 84 -0.38 8.25 -14.28
N VAL A 85 -0.32 8.31 -12.94
CA VAL A 85 0.01 9.54 -12.20
C VAL A 85 1.46 9.97 -12.46
N ALA A 86 2.38 9.03 -12.45
CA ALA A 86 3.79 9.29 -12.72
C ALA A 86 4.06 9.65 -14.18
N GLY A 87 3.22 9.20 -15.11
CA GLY A 87 3.27 9.58 -16.54
C GLY A 87 4.12 8.63 -17.40
N PHE A 88 4.08 7.33 -17.11
CA PHE A 88 4.74 6.31 -17.94
C PHE A 88 3.79 5.15 -18.26
N ASP A 89 4.08 4.45 -19.37
CA ASP A 89 3.32 3.28 -19.76
C ASP A 89 3.71 2.08 -18.90
N TYR A 90 2.69 1.41 -18.36
CA TYR A 90 2.86 0.21 -17.58
C TYR A 90 1.89 -0.87 -18.03
N ASP A 91 2.44 -1.90 -18.63
CA ASP A 91 1.72 -3.09 -19.10
C ASP A 91 1.65 -4.16 -17.97
N GLY A 92 1.44 -3.72 -16.75
CA GLY A 92 1.43 -4.58 -15.57
C GLY A 92 0.54 -5.82 -15.72
N HIS A 93 0.74 -6.80 -14.83
CA HIS A 93 -0.03 -8.04 -14.83
C HIS A 93 -1.53 -7.78 -15.00
N LYS A 94 -2.15 -8.52 -15.93
CA LYS A 94 -3.60 -8.53 -16.11
C LYS A 94 -4.26 -8.75 -14.75
N MET A 95 -5.21 -7.90 -14.39
CA MET A 95 -5.99 -8.12 -13.18
C MET A 95 -6.68 -9.49 -13.29
N LEU A 96 -6.60 -10.28 -12.24
CA LEU A 96 -7.32 -11.53 -12.15
C LEU A 96 -8.83 -11.26 -12.18
N SER A 97 -9.60 -12.14 -12.81
CA SER A 97 -11.05 -12.12 -12.69
C SER A 97 -11.48 -12.40 -11.24
N PRO A 98 -12.70 -12.05 -10.83
CA PRO A 98 -13.21 -12.41 -9.50
C PRO A 98 -13.09 -13.91 -9.21
N GLU A 99 -13.34 -14.77 -10.19
CA GLU A 99 -13.19 -16.22 -10.08
C GLU A 99 -11.75 -16.63 -9.83
N GLU A 100 -10.81 -16.10 -10.63
CA GLU A 100 -9.38 -16.35 -10.46
C GLU A 100 -8.88 -15.85 -9.09
N MET A 101 -9.37 -14.69 -8.64
CA MET A 101 -9.04 -14.16 -7.29
C MET A 101 -9.58 -15.09 -6.20
N LYS A 102 -10.85 -15.53 -6.30
CA LYS A 102 -11.43 -16.50 -5.36
C LYS A 102 -10.60 -17.77 -5.28
N ASP A 103 -10.24 -18.35 -6.43
CA ASP A 103 -9.45 -19.58 -6.47
C ASP A 103 -8.07 -19.39 -5.82
N LYS A 104 -7.42 -18.24 -6.04
CA LYS A 104 -6.15 -17.89 -5.37
C LYS A 104 -6.30 -17.74 -3.86
N VAL A 105 -7.37 -17.11 -3.40
CA VAL A 105 -7.65 -16.98 -1.96
C VAL A 105 -7.84 -18.36 -1.34
N LEU A 106 -8.69 -19.21 -1.92
CA LEU A 106 -8.94 -20.58 -1.42
C LEU A 106 -7.66 -21.42 -1.42
N GLN A 107 -6.84 -21.33 -2.47
CA GLN A 107 -5.55 -22.01 -2.56
C GLN A 107 -4.60 -21.57 -1.43
N ASN A 108 -4.54 -20.25 -1.17
CA ASN A 108 -3.68 -19.70 -0.12
C ASN A 108 -4.17 -20.09 1.27
N LEU A 109 -5.47 -20.05 1.54
CA LEU A 109 -6.04 -20.47 2.82
C LEU A 109 -5.81 -21.97 3.06
N ALA A 110 -5.97 -22.81 2.04
CA ALA A 110 -5.66 -24.24 2.14
C ALA A 110 -4.17 -24.49 2.41
N ALA A 111 -3.27 -23.72 1.79
CA ALA A 111 -1.85 -23.80 2.08
C ALA A 111 -1.54 -23.35 3.52
N ALA A 112 -2.12 -22.24 3.97
CA ALA A 112 -1.98 -21.75 5.35
C ALA A 112 -2.45 -22.81 6.37
N GLY A 113 -3.56 -23.49 6.11
CA GLY A 113 -4.05 -24.60 6.94
C GLY A 113 -3.05 -25.75 7.04
N ARG A 114 -2.44 -26.15 5.91
CA ARG A 114 -1.41 -27.21 5.92
C ARG A 114 -0.15 -26.81 6.71
N TYR A 115 0.26 -25.54 6.62
CA TYR A 115 1.41 -25.05 7.41
C TYR A 115 1.07 -24.96 8.90
N LEU A 116 -0.15 -24.53 9.24
CA LEU A 116 -0.59 -24.49 10.64
C LEU A 116 -0.49 -25.87 11.30
N GLN A 117 -0.92 -26.92 10.61
CA GLN A 117 -0.85 -28.31 11.13
C GLN A 117 0.58 -28.81 11.38
N GLN A 118 1.59 -28.17 10.79
CA GLN A 118 3.00 -28.49 11.01
C GLN A 118 3.60 -27.78 12.22
N ILE A 119 2.91 -26.78 12.78
CA ILE A 119 3.38 -26.07 13.97
C ILE A 119 2.99 -26.87 15.21
N PRO A 120 3.96 -27.33 16.02
CA PRO A 120 3.65 -28.02 17.27
C PRO A 120 2.81 -27.11 18.18
N GLU A 121 1.78 -27.67 18.82
CA GLU A 121 0.84 -26.92 19.66
C GLU A 121 1.55 -26.04 20.70
N GLY A 122 2.56 -26.57 21.38
CA GLY A 122 3.39 -25.85 22.35
C GLY A 122 4.26 -24.71 21.76
N LYS A 123 4.29 -24.55 20.43
CA LYS A 123 5.02 -23.47 19.74
C LYS A 123 4.11 -22.35 19.22
N LEU A 124 2.81 -22.51 19.26
CA LEU A 124 1.87 -21.52 18.73
C LEU A 124 2.02 -20.12 19.35
N ASP A 125 2.38 -20.05 20.61
CA ASP A 125 2.57 -18.77 21.32
C ASP A 125 4.01 -18.24 21.27
N THR A 126 4.91 -18.96 20.57
CA THR A 126 6.28 -18.47 20.31
C THR A 126 6.23 -17.30 19.33
N LEU A 127 7.06 -16.28 19.60
CA LEU A 127 7.18 -15.13 18.70
C LEU A 127 7.87 -15.50 17.39
N LEU A 128 7.41 -14.90 16.31
CA LEU A 128 8.07 -14.98 15.01
C LEU A 128 9.45 -14.30 15.05
N PRO A 129 10.46 -14.84 14.36
CA PRO A 129 11.76 -14.20 14.28
C PRO A 129 11.66 -12.74 13.79
N GLY A 130 12.17 -11.79 14.58
CA GLY A 130 12.21 -10.38 14.23
C GLY A 130 10.85 -9.66 14.22
N ARG A 131 9.79 -10.25 14.78
CA ARG A 131 8.46 -9.62 14.84
C ARG A 131 7.80 -9.80 16.22
N PRO A 132 7.14 -8.77 16.76
CA PRO A 132 6.40 -8.84 18.03
C PRO A 132 5.02 -9.50 17.85
N ARG A 133 4.98 -10.67 17.19
CA ARG A 133 3.75 -11.40 16.88
C ARG A 133 4.02 -12.90 17.01
N SER A 134 3.13 -13.64 17.68
CA SER A 134 3.22 -15.09 17.78
C SER A 134 2.69 -15.80 16.51
N TYR A 135 3.01 -17.09 16.36
CA TYR A 135 2.43 -17.93 15.29
C TYR A 135 0.90 -17.95 15.40
N ARG A 136 0.33 -18.07 16.60
CA ARG A 136 -1.12 -18.02 16.84
C ARG A 136 -1.74 -16.73 16.30
N GLN A 137 -1.14 -15.58 16.62
CA GLN A 137 -1.61 -14.27 16.16
C GLN A 137 -1.49 -14.13 14.64
N LEU A 138 -0.44 -14.68 14.02
CA LEU A 138 -0.31 -14.66 12.57
C LEU A 138 -1.39 -15.50 11.91
N VAL A 139 -1.60 -16.72 12.38
CA VAL A 139 -2.62 -17.65 11.84
C VAL A 139 -4.02 -17.05 11.98
N TYR A 140 -4.35 -16.55 13.18
CA TYR A 140 -5.63 -15.86 13.39
C TYR A 140 -5.82 -14.73 12.37
N HIS A 141 -4.80 -13.88 12.21
CA HIS A 141 -4.88 -12.76 11.26
C HIS A 141 -5.12 -13.21 9.81
N VAL A 142 -4.46 -14.27 9.35
CA VAL A 142 -4.61 -14.79 7.98
C VAL A 142 -6.04 -15.26 7.71
N PHE A 143 -6.66 -16.00 8.63
CA PHE A 143 -8.01 -16.53 8.44
C PHE A 143 -9.08 -15.45 8.71
N ASN A 144 -8.88 -14.61 9.73
CA ASN A 144 -9.81 -13.54 10.08
C ASN A 144 -9.99 -12.50 8.96
N ILE A 145 -8.95 -12.21 8.16
CA ILE A 145 -9.10 -11.29 7.02
C ILE A 145 -10.14 -11.81 6.03
N ALA A 146 -10.10 -13.11 5.70
CA ALA A 146 -11.06 -13.70 4.78
C ALA A 146 -12.48 -13.73 5.36
N GLU A 147 -12.61 -14.06 6.65
CA GLU A 147 -13.88 -14.09 7.36
C GLU A 147 -14.54 -12.71 7.42
N VAL A 148 -13.81 -11.69 7.89
CA VAL A 148 -14.33 -10.31 7.96
C VAL A 148 -14.67 -9.75 6.59
N PHE A 149 -13.92 -10.11 5.54
CA PHE A 149 -14.27 -9.73 4.17
C PHE A 149 -15.61 -10.32 3.74
N LEU A 150 -15.84 -11.63 3.98
CA LEU A 150 -17.09 -12.30 3.66
C LEU A 150 -18.27 -11.71 4.44
N GLU A 151 -18.10 -11.51 5.76
CA GLU A 151 -19.13 -10.89 6.60
C GLU A 151 -19.54 -9.50 6.08
N ARG A 152 -18.57 -8.69 5.62
CA ARG A 152 -18.85 -7.37 5.05
C ARG A 152 -19.61 -7.45 3.74
N VAL A 153 -19.22 -8.37 2.86
CA VAL A 153 -19.90 -8.56 1.57
C VAL A 153 -21.31 -9.09 1.76
N GLU A 154 -21.51 -10.04 2.69
CA GLU A 154 -22.82 -10.64 2.95
C GLU A 154 -23.79 -9.67 3.65
N ASN A 155 -23.29 -8.78 4.50
CA ASN A 155 -24.10 -7.86 5.28
C ASN A 155 -24.12 -6.41 4.71
N ASP A 156 -23.52 -6.18 3.53
CA ASP A 156 -23.41 -4.85 2.90
C ASP A 156 -22.86 -3.78 3.87
N ALA A 157 -21.91 -4.18 4.72
CA ALA A 157 -21.37 -3.31 5.76
C ALA A 157 -20.37 -2.29 5.18
N PRO A 158 -20.42 -1.01 5.60
CA PRO A 158 -19.50 0.00 5.13
C PRO A 158 -18.04 -0.30 5.57
N TYR A 159 -17.08 0.17 4.76
CA TYR A 159 -15.65 0.09 5.08
C TYR A 159 -15.24 1.03 6.19
#